data_6181fff5e4dbe9af97d07b330f1d0824
#
_entry.id   6181fff5e4dbe9af97d07b330f1d0824
#
_cell.length_a   1.000
_cell.length_b   1.000
_cell.length_c   1.000
_cell.angle_alpha   90.00
_cell.angle_beta   90.00
_cell.angle_gamma   90.00
#
_symmetry.space_group_name_H-M   'P 1'
#
loop_
_entity.id
_entity.type
_entity.pdbx_description
1 polymer ?
#
loop_
_entity_poly.entity_id
_entity_poly.type
_entity_poly.pdbx_seq_one_letter_code
_entity_poly.pdbx_strand_id
1 'polypeptide(L)'
;MKILFIDDVSRLAENYTYRYYGDLYRELCKVCEVETLATIPNNIRDYVKKNNHDCVIFGLGYFAKRDSSAYGKVDNLSEVEVPTIGLLHKAQIMIKEKLMFFKLNNIKLLVDPHITYKKYGELLDIESIRIWFSATPDTFYDRQVEKIYDVGFSGASHGNGKIKGPTENLRDRVYDRLKDKNLNLF
;
A
#
# COMPACT_ATOMS: atom_id res chain seq x y z
N MET A 1 -20.35 -2.89 9.62
CA MET A 1 -19.38 -3.79 8.93
C MET A 1 -18.16 -3.91 9.83
N LYS A 2 -17.74 -5.15 10.12
CA LYS A 2 -16.57 -5.45 10.93
C LYS A 2 -15.46 -6.04 10.05
N ILE A 3 -14.30 -5.43 10.06
CA ILE A 3 -13.17 -5.77 9.19
C ILE A 3 -12.04 -6.39 10.03
N LEU A 4 -11.48 -7.50 9.58
CA LEU A 4 -10.18 -7.98 10.03
C LEU A 4 -9.10 -7.39 9.13
N PHE A 5 -8.27 -6.51 9.69
CA PHE A 5 -7.19 -5.83 8.96
C PHE A 5 -5.83 -6.39 9.38
N ILE A 6 -5.17 -7.10 8.47
CA ILE A 6 -3.88 -7.75 8.72
C ILE A 6 -2.79 -6.91 8.08
N ASP A 7 -1.94 -6.30 8.90
CA ASP A 7 -0.88 -5.42 8.40
C ASP A 7 0.32 -5.35 9.37
N ASP A 8 1.36 -4.68 8.95
CA ASP A 8 2.47 -4.28 9.81
C ASP A 8 2.02 -3.12 10.71
N VAL A 9 1.59 -3.44 11.93
CA VAL A 9 1.02 -2.48 12.89
C VAL A 9 1.96 -1.31 13.17
N SER A 10 3.27 -1.53 13.11
CA SER A 10 4.26 -0.44 13.29
C SER A 10 4.13 0.65 12.23
N ARG A 11 3.66 0.31 11.06
CA ARG A 11 3.46 1.25 9.94
C ARG A 11 2.14 1.99 9.98
N LEU A 12 1.21 1.54 10.82
CA LEU A 12 -0.08 2.20 11.02
C LEU A 12 0.02 3.36 12.02
N ALA A 13 1.10 3.44 12.78
CA ALA A 13 1.32 4.47 13.77
C ALA A 13 1.36 5.89 13.15
N GLU A 14 0.82 6.87 13.85
CA GLU A 14 0.74 8.26 13.37
C GLU A 14 2.11 8.91 13.12
N ASN A 15 3.12 8.49 13.88
CA ASN A 15 4.49 8.98 13.76
C ASN A 15 5.32 8.23 12.72
N TYR A 16 4.73 7.27 11.99
CA TYR A 16 5.47 6.56 10.96
C TYR A 16 5.79 7.47 9.76
N THR A 17 7.02 7.43 9.30
CA THR A 17 7.56 8.33 8.25
C THR A 17 6.71 8.33 6.95
N TYR A 18 6.17 7.16 6.59
CA TYR A 18 5.32 7.03 5.40
C TYR A 18 3.86 6.91 5.80
N ARG A 19 3.24 8.01 6.10
CA ARG A 19 1.88 8.10 6.67
C ARG A 19 0.80 7.40 5.84
N TYR A 20 0.97 7.28 4.54
CA TYR A 20 0.00 6.64 3.65
C TYR A 20 -0.34 5.18 4.02
N TYR A 21 0.54 4.49 4.76
CA TYR A 21 0.21 3.15 5.27
C TYR A 21 -0.93 3.20 6.28
N GLY A 22 -0.90 4.16 7.17
CA GLY A 22 -1.90 4.33 8.22
C GLY A 22 -3.12 5.15 7.78
N ASP A 23 -3.03 5.97 6.74
CA ASP A 23 -4.12 6.86 6.33
C ASP A 23 -5.37 6.08 5.91
N LEU A 24 -5.23 5.08 5.05
CA LEU A 24 -6.34 4.21 4.67
C LEU A 24 -6.96 3.50 5.88
N TYR A 25 -6.12 2.97 6.77
CA TYR A 25 -6.56 2.32 7.99
C TYR A 25 -7.38 3.28 8.87
N ARG A 26 -6.89 4.50 9.11
CA ARG A 26 -7.61 5.51 9.90
C ARG A 26 -8.95 5.92 9.29
N GLU A 27 -9.00 6.05 7.96
CA GLU A 27 -10.27 6.34 7.28
C GLU A 27 -11.26 5.17 7.36
N LEU A 28 -10.79 3.93 7.28
CA LEU A 28 -11.62 2.76 7.52
C LEU A 28 -12.18 2.73 8.95
N CYS A 29 -11.37 3.07 9.95
CA CYS A 29 -11.82 3.13 11.35
C CYS A 29 -12.90 4.19 11.61
N LYS A 30 -13.04 5.20 10.75
CA LYS A 30 -14.12 6.21 10.88
C LYS A 30 -15.49 5.66 10.45
N VAL A 31 -15.52 4.65 9.59
CA VAL A 31 -16.75 4.16 8.93
C VAL A 31 -17.04 2.69 9.23
N CYS A 32 -16.09 1.95 9.76
CA CYS A 32 -16.19 0.53 10.06
C CYS A 32 -15.60 0.21 11.43
N GLU A 33 -16.03 -0.89 12.02
CA GLU A 33 -15.32 -1.53 13.13
C GLU A 33 -14.11 -2.28 12.54
N VAL A 34 -12.90 -1.92 12.94
CA VAL A 34 -11.66 -2.51 12.40
C VAL A 34 -10.87 -3.18 13.52
N GLU A 35 -10.73 -4.47 13.44
CA GLU A 35 -9.81 -5.24 14.27
C GLU A 35 -8.49 -5.43 13.52
N THR A 36 -7.36 -5.10 14.15
CA THR A 36 -6.05 -5.12 13.51
C THR A 36 -5.15 -6.19 14.10
N LEU A 37 -4.55 -6.99 13.22
CA LEU A 37 -3.56 -8.00 13.62
C LEU A 37 -2.24 -7.80 12.88
N ALA A 38 -1.12 -7.95 13.61
CA ALA A 38 0.24 -7.96 13.05
C ALA A 38 0.58 -9.30 12.38
N THR A 39 -0.06 -10.38 12.82
CA THR A 39 0.17 -11.75 12.37
C THR A 39 -1.14 -12.43 12.02
N ILE A 40 -1.07 -13.35 11.07
CA ILE A 40 -2.24 -14.15 10.68
C ILE A 40 -2.48 -15.20 11.78
N PRO A 41 -3.73 -15.35 12.26
CA PRO A 41 -4.08 -16.41 13.20
C PRO A 41 -3.82 -17.81 12.63
N ASN A 42 -3.44 -18.75 13.46
CA ASN A 42 -3.17 -20.14 13.04
C ASN A 42 -4.36 -20.80 12.33
N ASN A 43 -5.59 -20.47 12.72
CA ASN A 43 -6.80 -20.85 12.00
C ASN A 43 -7.62 -19.59 11.70
N ILE A 44 -7.33 -18.95 10.59
CA ILE A 44 -7.97 -17.69 10.22
C ILE A 44 -9.46 -17.85 9.90
N ARG A 45 -9.89 -18.98 9.34
CA ARG A 45 -11.31 -19.24 9.07
C ARG A 45 -12.13 -19.21 10.35
N ASP A 46 -11.71 -19.98 11.35
CA ASP A 46 -12.43 -20.06 12.61
C ASP A 46 -12.34 -18.74 13.38
N TYR A 47 -11.21 -18.04 13.29
CA TYR A 47 -11.06 -16.71 13.88
C TYR A 47 -12.04 -15.69 13.30
N VAL A 48 -12.14 -15.62 11.97
CA VAL A 48 -13.07 -14.73 11.24
C VAL A 48 -14.51 -15.04 11.63
N LYS A 49 -14.88 -16.33 11.62
CA LYS A 49 -16.23 -16.80 11.97
C LYS A 49 -16.59 -16.50 13.42
N LYS A 50 -15.71 -16.84 14.36
CA LYS A 50 -15.92 -16.63 15.82
C LYS A 50 -16.13 -15.16 16.17
N ASN A 51 -15.40 -14.26 15.49
CA ASN A 51 -15.44 -12.83 15.76
C ASN A 51 -16.41 -12.07 14.85
N ASN A 52 -17.17 -12.77 13.98
CA ASN A 52 -18.17 -12.20 13.07
C ASN A 52 -17.60 -11.09 12.17
N HIS A 53 -16.43 -11.31 11.56
CA HIS A 53 -15.91 -10.38 10.58
C HIS A 53 -16.66 -10.49 9.26
N ASP A 54 -16.92 -9.36 8.62
CA ASP A 54 -17.59 -9.27 7.32
C ASP A 54 -16.60 -9.27 6.15
N CYS A 55 -15.31 -9.00 6.44
CA CYS A 55 -14.27 -8.91 5.42
C CYS A 55 -12.88 -9.09 6.04
N VAL A 56 -11.92 -9.62 5.27
CA VAL A 56 -10.50 -9.69 5.62
C VAL A 56 -9.70 -8.84 4.65
N ILE A 57 -8.88 -7.92 5.16
CA ILE A 57 -8.02 -7.06 4.34
C ILE A 57 -6.55 -7.27 4.73
N PHE A 58 -5.72 -7.61 3.75
CA PHE A 58 -4.27 -7.58 3.87
C PHE A 58 -3.78 -6.20 3.42
N GLY A 59 -3.22 -5.43 4.35
CA GLY A 59 -2.88 -4.03 4.15
C GLY A 59 -1.61 -3.79 3.32
N LEU A 60 -1.34 -2.53 3.02
CA LEU A 60 -0.17 -2.11 2.25
C LEU A 60 1.15 -2.50 2.92
N GLY A 61 1.22 -2.44 4.24
CA GLY A 61 2.41 -2.81 5.02
C GLY A 61 2.69 -4.30 4.97
N TYR A 62 1.64 -5.13 4.94
CA TYR A 62 1.77 -6.56 4.73
C TYR A 62 2.52 -6.85 3.42
N PHE A 63 2.10 -6.23 2.32
CA PHE A 63 2.75 -6.37 1.01
C PHE A 63 4.02 -5.53 0.82
N ALA A 64 4.47 -4.79 1.83
CA ALA A 64 5.75 -4.09 1.82
C ALA A 64 6.90 -4.94 2.38
N LYS A 65 6.64 -6.13 2.92
CA LYS A 65 7.65 -7.05 3.43
C LYS A 65 8.62 -7.47 2.32
N ARG A 66 9.87 -7.67 2.69
CA ARG A 66 10.95 -8.11 1.78
C ARG A 66 11.37 -9.55 2.01
N ASP A 67 10.62 -10.27 2.85
CA ASP A 67 10.83 -11.67 3.14
C ASP A 67 9.83 -12.51 2.35
N SER A 68 10.32 -13.40 1.51
CA SER A 68 9.51 -14.29 0.68
C SER A 68 8.65 -15.26 1.49
N SER A 69 9.10 -15.64 2.68
CA SER A 69 8.36 -16.52 3.59
C SER A 69 7.02 -15.93 4.04
N ALA A 70 6.90 -14.59 3.99
CA ALA A 70 5.65 -13.90 4.32
C ALA A 70 4.53 -14.15 3.30
N TYR A 71 4.84 -14.66 2.10
CA TYR A 71 3.90 -14.80 0.98
C TYR A 71 3.58 -16.26 0.64
N GLY A 72 3.70 -17.15 1.61
CA GLY A 72 3.33 -18.56 1.47
C GLY A 72 1.82 -18.82 1.54
N LYS A 73 1.46 -20.09 1.41
CA LYS A 73 0.10 -20.55 1.70
C LYS A 73 -0.19 -20.39 3.19
N VAL A 74 -1.36 -19.85 3.50
CA VAL A 74 -1.89 -19.71 4.87
C VAL A 74 -2.95 -20.77 5.07
N ASP A 75 -2.84 -21.54 6.15
CA ASP A 75 -3.80 -22.59 6.47
C ASP A 75 -5.20 -21.99 6.66
N ASN A 76 -6.18 -22.64 5.99
CA ASN A 76 -7.60 -22.30 6.02
C ASN A 76 -7.98 -20.88 5.53
N LEU A 77 -7.06 -20.09 4.96
CA LEU A 77 -7.40 -18.78 4.41
C LEU A 77 -8.27 -18.89 3.16
N SER A 78 -8.00 -19.88 2.30
CA SER A 78 -8.81 -20.15 1.10
C SER A 78 -10.24 -20.64 1.43
N GLU A 79 -10.49 -21.01 2.68
CA GLU A 79 -11.79 -21.48 3.18
C GLU A 79 -12.60 -20.39 3.89
N VAL A 80 -12.06 -19.17 3.96
CA VAL A 80 -12.78 -18.01 4.51
C VAL A 80 -13.92 -17.64 3.57
N GLU A 81 -15.14 -17.61 4.11
CA GLU A 81 -16.37 -17.39 3.33
C GLU A 81 -16.64 -15.91 3.02
N VAL A 82 -16.07 -15.00 3.83
CA VAL A 82 -16.21 -13.55 3.61
C VAL A 82 -15.21 -13.04 2.57
N PRO A 83 -15.47 -11.88 1.93
CA PRO A 83 -14.53 -11.29 0.98
C PRO A 83 -13.12 -11.13 1.57
N THR A 84 -12.13 -11.54 0.80
CA THR A 84 -10.71 -11.38 1.12
C THR A 84 -10.05 -10.43 0.12
N ILE A 85 -9.43 -9.37 0.62
CA ILE A 85 -8.88 -8.26 -0.17
C ILE A 85 -7.39 -8.14 0.10
N GLY A 86 -6.60 -7.97 -0.94
CA GLY A 86 -5.17 -7.67 -0.82
C GLY A 86 -4.83 -6.30 -1.38
N LEU A 87 -4.23 -5.43 -0.56
CA LEU A 87 -3.75 -4.11 -0.97
C LEU A 87 -2.30 -4.23 -1.45
N LEU A 88 -2.12 -4.56 -2.73
CA LEU A 88 -0.80 -4.79 -3.30
C LEU A 88 0.05 -3.52 -3.24
N HIS A 89 1.27 -3.64 -2.70
CA HIS A 89 2.19 -2.53 -2.58
C HIS A 89 3.60 -2.91 -3.02
N LYS A 90 4.36 -1.94 -3.54
CA LYS A 90 5.73 -2.14 -4.04
C LYS A 90 5.80 -3.33 -5.01
N ALA A 91 4.98 -3.27 -6.06
CA ALA A 91 4.89 -4.32 -7.07
C ALA A 91 6.24 -4.63 -7.76
N GLN A 92 7.21 -3.71 -7.72
CA GLN A 92 8.57 -3.94 -8.24
C GLN A 92 9.43 -4.87 -7.36
N ILE A 93 8.96 -5.17 -6.14
CA ILE A 93 9.69 -6.02 -5.18
C ILE A 93 8.88 -7.28 -4.96
N MET A 94 9.45 -8.45 -5.27
CA MET A 94 8.86 -9.78 -5.00
C MET A 94 7.45 -9.93 -5.57
N ILE A 95 7.23 -9.43 -6.79
CA ILE A 95 5.88 -9.46 -7.39
C ILE A 95 5.39 -10.90 -7.59
N LYS A 96 6.27 -11.82 -7.96
CA LYS A 96 5.91 -13.23 -8.20
C LYS A 96 5.38 -13.89 -6.92
N GLU A 97 6.08 -13.69 -5.80
CA GLU A 97 5.71 -14.22 -4.49
C GLU A 97 4.39 -13.64 -4.00
N LYS A 98 4.21 -12.33 -4.18
CA LYS A 98 2.95 -11.65 -3.82
C LYS A 98 1.77 -12.15 -4.65
N LEU A 99 1.91 -12.27 -5.97
CA LEU A 99 0.85 -12.82 -6.82
C LEU A 99 0.58 -14.30 -6.49
N MET A 100 1.64 -15.05 -6.14
CA MET A 100 1.47 -16.44 -5.68
C MET A 100 0.67 -16.48 -4.36
N PHE A 101 0.91 -15.56 -3.43
CA PHE A 101 0.12 -15.42 -2.21
C PHE A 101 -1.38 -15.24 -2.51
N PHE A 102 -1.74 -14.35 -3.43
CA PHE A 102 -3.12 -14.15 -3.87
C PHE A 102 -3.73 -15.46 -4.37
N LYS A 103 -3.02 -16.16 -5.24
CA LYS A 103 -3.49 -17.40 -5.86
C LYS A 103 -3.63 -18.54 -4.86
N LEU A 104 -2.60 -18.81 -4.04
CA LEU A 104 -2.59 -19.91 -3.08
C LEU A 104 -3.64 -19.75 -1.99
N ASN A 105 -3.98 -18.52 -1.65
CA ASN A 105 -4.89 -18.19 -0.57
C ASN A 105 -6.28 -17.74 -1.05
N ASN A 106 -6.54 -17.85 -2.37
CA ASN A 106 -7.84 -17.52 -2.96
C ASN A 106 -8.34 -16.12 -2.60
N ILE A 107 -7.41 -15.12 -2.59
CA ILE A 107 -7.79 -13.72 -2.37
C ILE A 107 -8.70 -13.28 -3.50
N LYS A 108 -9.83 -12.65 -3.19
CA LYS A 108 -10.91 -12.38 -4.14
C LYS A 108 -10.80 -11.03 -4.86
N LEU A 109 -10.16 -10.07 -4.23
CA LEU A 109 -10.02 -8.72 -4.79
C LEU A 109 -8.58 -8.23 -4.64
N LEU A 110 -8.00 -7.79 -5.76
CA LEU A 110 -6.73 -7.11 -5.77
C LEU A 110 -6.95 -5.60 -5.83
N VAL A 111 -6.38 -4.89 -4.89
CA VAL A 111 -6.35 -3.42 -4.88
C VAL A 111 -4.90 -2.96 -5.05
N ASP A 112 -4.63 -2.16 -6.09
CA ASP A 112 -3.26 -1.70 -6.40
C ASP A 112 -3.28 -0.21 -6.76
N PRO A 113 -2.43 0.62 -6.18
CA PRO A 113 -2.31 2.03 -6.56
C PRO A 113 -1.66 2.25 -7.94
N HIS A 114 -1.02 1.25 -8.51
CA HIS A 114 -0.30 1.34 -9.77
C HIS A 114 -1.18 1.04 -10.99
N ILE A 115 -0.74 1.48 -12.16
CA ILE A 115 -1.46 1.27 -13.44
C ILE A 115 -1.48 -0.21 -13.86
N THR A 116 -0.67 -1.04 -13.23
CA THR A 116 -0.54 -2.48 -13.52
C THR A 116 -1.65 -3.34 -12.92
N TYR A 117 -2.58 -2.75 -12.16
CA TYR A 117 -3.63 -3.49 -11.45
C TYR A 117 -4.44 -4.44 -12.35
N LYS A 118 -4.85 -3.98 -13.55
CA LYS A 118 -5.59 -4.80 -14.50
C LYS A 118 -4.79 -6.03 -14.92
N LYS A 119 -3.52 -5.84 -15.30
CA LYS A 119 -2.63 -6.92 -15.70
C LYS A 119 -2.49 -7.99 -14.61
N TYR A 120 -2.40 -7.57 -13.36
CA TYR A 120 -2.29 -8.51 -12.24
C TYR A 120 -3.63 -9.19 -11.94
N GLY A 121 -4.75 -8.49 -12.04
CA GLY A 121 -6.08 -9.09 -11.94
C GLY A 121 -6.32 -10.15 -13.01
N GLU A 122 -5.98 -9.86 -14.25
CA GLU A 122 -6.06 -10.82 -15.36
C GLU A 122 -5.16 -12.05 -15.16
N LEU A 123 -3.92 -11.86 -14.69
CA LEU A 123 -2.99 -12.97 -14.37
C LEU A 123 -3.50 -13.88 -13.25
N LEU A 124 -4.26 -13.34 -12.33
CA LEU A 124 -4.79 -14.04 -11.17
C LEU A 124 -6.20 -14.58 -11.39
N ASP A 125 -6.86 -14.14 -12.47
CA ASP A 125 -8.29 -14.39 -12.73
C ASP A 125 -9.18 -13.94 -11.56
N ILE A 126 -8.94 -12.72 -11.07
CA ILE A 126 -9.71 -12.09 -9.98
C ILE A 126 -10.05 -10.65 -10.32
N GLU A 127 -11.08 -10.13 -9.64
CA GLU A 127 -11.40 -8.71 -9.71
C GLU A 127 -10.23 -7.85 -9.23
N SER A 128 -9.98 -6.74 -9.93
CA SER A 128 -8.94 -5.79 -9.57
C SER A 128 -9.40 -4.36 -9.70
N ILE A 129 -9.11 -3.56 -8.69
CA ILE A 129 -9.42 -2.14 -8.70
C ILE A 129 -8.18 -1.30 -8.42
N ARG A 130 -8.19 -0.09 -8.94
CA ARG A 130 -7.15 0.89 -8.66
C ARG A 130 -7.62 1.86 -7.59
N ILE A 131 -6.81 2.03 -6.56
CA ILE A 131 -6.96 3.15 -5.64
C ILE A 131 -5.73 4.05 -5.74
N TRP A 132 -5.93 5.35 -5.66
CA TRP A 132 -4.82 6.29 -5.57
C TRP A 132 -4.35 6.39 -4.12
N PHE A 133 -3.04 6.64 -3.95
CA PHE A 133 -2.58 7.13 -2.67
C PHE A 133 -3.27 8.47 -2.41
N SER A 134 -4.06 8.53 -1.35
CA SER A 134 -4.76 9.74 -0.94
C SER A 134 -3.95 10.49 0.10
N ALA A 135 -4.11 11.79 0.13
CA ALA A 135 -3.64 12.65 1.20
C ALA A 135 -4.79 12.93 2.16
N THR A 136 -4.55 12.78 3.45
CA THR A 136 -5.55 13.08 4.48
C THR A 136 -5.75 14.59 4.57
N PRO A 137 -6.97 15.11 4.48
CA PRO A 137 -7.23 16.55 4.60
C PRO A 137 -6.65 17.18 5.87
N ASP A 138 -6.69 16.47 6.98
CA ASP A 138 -6.14 16.91 8.27
C ASP A 138 -4.63 17.13 8.25
N THR A 139 -3.94 16.53 7.29
CA THR A 139 -2.48 16.63 7.14
C THR A 139 -2.08 17.52 5.97
N PHE A 140 -2.82 17.43 4.87
CA PHE A 140 -2.55 18.12 3.63
C PHE A 140 -3.67 19.12 3.35
N TYR A 141 -3.50 20.32 3.86
CA TYR A 141 -4.45 21.43 3.67
C TYR A 141 -3.69 22.69 3.29
N ASP A 142 -4.36 23.59 2.62
CA ASP A 142 -3.80 24.92 2.32
C ASP A 142 -3.69 25.72 3.60
N ARG A 143 -2.47 25.97 4.05
CA ARG A 143 -2.17 26.72 5.27
C ARG A 143 -2.35 28.24 5.10
N GLN A 144 -2.69 28.70 3.89
CA GLN A 144 -2.82 30.12 3.59
C GLN A 144 -1.57 30.94 3.96
N VAL A 145 -0.39 30.29 3.86
CA VAL A 145 0.90 30.94 4.10
C VAL A 145 1.47 31.48 2.79
N GLU A 146 2.28 32.52 2.90
CA GLU A 146 3.01 33.06 1.75
C GLU A 146 3.87 31.96 1.08
N LYS A 147 3.76 31.84 -0.23
CA LYS A 147 4.54 30.91 -1.02
C LYS A 147 5.87 31.56 -1.39
N ILE A 148 6.93 31.09 -0.77
CA ILE A 148 8.29 31.60 -0.98
C ILE A 148 9.05 30.88 -2.09
N TYR A 149 8.49 29.78 -2.62
CA TYR A 149 9.07 29.01 -3.70
C TYR A 149 8.09 28.88 -4.87
N ASP A 150 8.58 29.01 -6.07
CA ASP A 150 7.81 28.79 -7.31
C ASP A 150 7.61 27.30 -7.57
N VAL A 151 8.63 26.50 -7.28
CA VAL A 151 8.60 25.04 -7.44
C VAL A 151 9.24 24.37 -6.24
N GLY A 152 8.46 23.52 -5.58
CA GLY A 152 8.95 22.61 -4.55
C GLY A 152 9.26 21.23 -5.15
N PHE A 153 10.44 20.69 -4.86
CA PHE A 153 10.82 19.35 -5.26
C PHE A 153 11.16 18.53 -4.01
N SER A 154 10.35 17.51 -3.75
CA SER A 154 10.57 16.57 -2.66
C SER A 154 10.75 15.15 -3.20
N GLY A 155 11.84 14.53 -2.86
CA GLY A 155 12.13 13.15 -3.24
C GLY A 155 13.56 12.76 -3.01
N ALA A 156 13.81 11.46 -2.81
CA ALA A 156 15.17 10.96 -2.73
C ALA A 156 15.85 11.05 -4.10
N SER A 157 16.91 11.86 -4.20
CA SER A 157 17.87 11.69 -5.28
C SER A 157 18.81 10.55 -4.85
N HIS A 158 18.71 9.41 -5.53
CA HIS A 158 19.61 8.28 -5.26
C HIS A 158 20.99 8.51 -5.91
N GLY A 159 21.52 9.72 -5.76
CA GLY A 159 22.71 10.24 -6.44
C GLY A 159 24.04 9.57 -6.17
N ASN A 160 24.09 8.47 -5.45
CA ASN A 160 25.33 7.75 -5.14
C ASN A 160 25.59 6.55 -6.08
N GLY A 161 25.51 6.74 -7.38
CA GLY A 161 26.24 5.93 -8.36
C GLY A 161 25.82 4.49 -8.59
N LYS A 162 24.80 3.96 -7.92
CA LYS A 162 24.35 2.58 -8.12
C LYS A 162 23.00 2.56 -8.84
N ILE A 163 23.06 2.19 -10.13
CA ILE A 163 21.94 1.87 -11.01
C ILE A 163 20.82 2.93 -10.98
N LYS A 164 20.99 3.95 -11.78
CA LYS A 164 19.94 4.96 -12.03
C LYS A 164 18.79 4.33 -12.83
N GLY A 165 17.64 4.13 -12.20
CA GLY A 165 16.44 3.74 -12.91
C GLY A 165 15.90 4.87 -13.81
N PRO A 166 15.02 4.57 -14.79
CA PRO A 166 14.47 5.58 -15.70
C PRO A 166 13.78 6.76 -14.98
N THR A 167 13.19 6.51 -13.82
CA THR A 167 12.50 7.52 -13.00
C THR A 167 13.46 8.46 -12.27
N GLU A 168 14.61 7.99 -11.85
CA GLU A 168 15.64 8.79 -11.20
C GLU A 168 16.26 9.77 -12.19
N ASN A 169 16.57 9.28 -13.41
CA ASN A 169 17.03 10.16 -14.48
C ASN A 169 16.00 11.25 -14.84
N LEU A 170 14.70 10.98 -14.69
CA LEU A 170 13.67 11.99 -14.95
C LEU A 170 13.71 13.12 -13.89
N ARG A 171 13.85 12.79 -12.61
CA ARG A 171 13.94 13.78 -11.53
C ARG A 171 15.16 14.68 -11.69
N ASP A 172 16.34 14.09 -11.91
CA ASP A 172 17.58 14.83 -12.13
C ASP A 172 17.43 15.76 -13.36
N ARG A 173 16.86 15.26 -14.46
CA ARG A 173 16.61 16.03 -15.68
C ARG A 173 15.62 17.18 -15.48
N VAL A 174 14.58 16.98 -14.67
CA VAL A 174 13.63 18.05 -14.35
C VAL A 174 14.33 19.12 -13.51
N TYR A 175 15.05 18.73 -12.47
CA TYR A 175 15.85 19.67 -11.66
C TYR A 175 16.84 20.45 -12.51
N ASP A 176 17.62 19.76 -13.34
CA ASP A 176 18.61 20.39 -14.22
C ASP A 176 17.98 21.38 -15.22
N ARG A 177 16.77 21.11 -15.69
CA ARG A 177 16.03 22.05 -16.56
C ARG A 177 15.45 23.26 -15.83
N LEU A 178 15.18 23.13 -14.56
CA LEU A 178 14.57 24.18 -13.74
C LEU A 178 15.61 25.10 -13.10
N LYS A 179 16.79 24.59 -12.72
CA LYS A 179 17.83 25.35 -12.01
C LYS A 179 18.31 26.59 -12.75
N ASP A 180 18.30 26.54 -14.10
CA ASP A 180 18.70 27.66 -14.97
C ASP A 180 17.56 28.62 -15.31
N LYS A 181 16.36 28.36 -14.78
CA LYS A 181 15.22 29.26 -14.89
C LYS A 181 15.25 30.19 -13.68
N ASN A 182 14.80 31.42 -13.87
CA ASN A 182 14.72 32.39 -12.79
C ASN A 182 13.57 32.06 -11.85
N LEU A 183 13.65 30.86 -11.24
CA LEU A 183 12.64 30.29 -10.33
C LEU A 183 13.25 30.10 -8.95
N ASN A 184 12.47 30.37 -7.92
CA ASN A 184 12.84 30.09 -6.55
C ASN A 184 12.57 28.60 -6.26
N LEU A 185 13.60 27.77 -6.28
CA LEU A 185 13.51 26.32 -6.12
C LEU A 185 13.79 25.90 -4.68
N PHE A 186 13.04 24.92 -4.18
CA PHE A 186 13.26 24.24 -2.91
C PHE A 186 13.58 22.76 -3.13
#